data_5e86ec68dac6b7c9ba419513cb7842da
#
_entry.id   5e86ec68dac6b7c9ba419513cb7842da
#
_cell.length_a   1.000
_cell.length_b   1.000
_cell.length_c   1.000
_cell.angle_alpha   90.00
_cell.angle_beta   90.00
_cell.angle_gamma   90.00
#
_symmetry.space_group_name_H-M   'P 1'
#
loop_
_entity.id
_entity.type
_entity.pdbx_description
1 polymer ?
#
loop_
_entity_poly.entity_id
_entity_poly.type
_entity_poly.pdbx_seq_one_letter_code
_entity_poly.pdbx_strand_id
1 'polypeptide(L)'
;VKLEKPYYYLNVDGKRLRLDSAKHLRQQSLFEEACIAGVGMLPPTLKTKDWKALINGLLAGREEIEAPEGMKTVDQLKEHLEDYCSDRRQTKRKEDIDLGNVWSDESFNYFKFRHFYYDHLQRRRWSHDYQKTSSWMKEWFDAKSKVLEGGAKENKKSIRVMYVTKIIKQKTDFKSPGYKTEVPY
;
A
#
# COMPACT_ATOMS: atom_id res chain seq x y z
N VAL A 1 7.03 13.55 5.94
CA VAL A 1 6.22 12.34 5.70
C VAL A 1 4.79 12.79 5.52
N LYS A 2 4.23 12.72 4.30
CA LYS A 2 2.80 12.95 4.09
C LYS A 2 2.07 11.76 4.69
N LEU A 3 1.53 11.94 5.88
CA LEU A 3 0.65 10.98 6.53
C LEU A 3 -0.48 10.58 5.58
N GLU A 4 -0.75 9.31 5.48
CA GLU A 4 -1.98 8.80 4.86
C GLU A 4 -3.18 9.54 5.47
N LYS A 5 -4.21 9.78 4.66
CA LYS A 5 -5.40 10.46 5.16
C LYS A 5 -5.95 9.66 6.33
N PRO A 6 -6.15 10.27 7.51
CA PRO A 6 -6.61 9.54 8.66
C PRO A 6 -8.01 8.98 8.40
N TYR A 7 -8.22 7.73 8.80
CA TYR A 7 -9.54 7.15 8.95
C TYR A 7 -10.07 7.49 10.32
N TYR A 8 -11.37 7.68 10.42
CA TYR A 8 -12.03 7.87 11.71
C TYR A 8 -12.93 6.68 11.98
N TYR A 9 -12.89 6.21 13.20
CA TYR A 9 -13.82 5.21 13.69
C TYR A 9 -14.67 5.85 14.79
N LEU A 10 -15.99 5.74 14.65
CA LEU A 10 -16.96 6.16 15.64
C LEU A 10 -17.71 4.95 16.17
N ASN A 11 -17.95 4.94 17.47
CA ASN A 11 -18.84 3.98 18.07
C ASN A 11 -20.25 4.61 18.12
N VAL A 12 -21.17 4.09 17.33
CA VAL A 12 -22.54 4.58 17.24
C VAL A 12 -23.45 3.45 17.69
N ASP A 13 -24.09 3.61 18.82
CA ASP A 13 -25.00 2.61 19.40
C ASP A 13 -24.41 1.19 19.47
N GLY A 14 -23.14 1.11 19.96
CA GLY A 14 -22.40 -0.14 20.09
C GLY A 14 -21.87 -0.72 18.78
N LYS A 15 -22.13 -0.11 17.63
CA LYS A 15 -21.62 -0.50 16.33
C LYS A 15 -20.48 0.43 15.89
N ARG A 16 -19.42 -0.16 15.31
CA ARG A 16 -18.26 0.60 14.82
C ARG A 16 -18.52 1.12 13.43
N LEU A 17 -18.61 2.45 13.29
CA LEU A 17 -18.74 3.15 12.01
C LEU A 17 -17.36 3.62 11.53
N ARG A 18 -17.00 3.28 10.30
CA ARG A 18 -15.79 3.79 9.64
C ARG A 18 -16.12 4.99 8.76
N LEU A 19 -15.36 6.06 8.92
CA LEU A 19 -15.42 7.26 8.09
C LEU A 19 -14.09 7.43 7.34
N ASP A 20 -14.15 7.39 6.02
CA ASP A 20 -12.96 7.38 5.17
C ASP A 20 -12.32 8.78 4.97
N SER A 21 -12.94 9.82 5.46
CA SER A 21 -12.38 11.17 5.38
C SER A 21 -13.02 12.14 6.38
N ALA A 22 -12.28 13.22 6.70
CA ALA A 22 -12.79 14.33 7.50
C ALA A 22 -14.02 15.04 6.89
N LYS A 23 -14.35 14.79 5.60
CA LYS A 23 -15.54 15.35 4.97
C LYS A 23 -16.82 14.88 5.66
N HIS A 24 -16.88 13.62 6.07
CA HIS A 24 -18.02 13.07 6.81
C HIS A 24 -18.26 13.78 8.15
N LEU A 25 -17.21 14.27 8.80
CA LEU A 25 -17.34 15.06 10.03
C LEU A 25 -17.73 16.51 9.77
N ARG A 26 -17.42 17.06 8.59
CA ARG A 26 -17.73 18.44 8.23
C ARG A 26 -19.13 18.61 7.64
N GLN A 27 -19.66 17.60 6.96
CA GLN A 27 -20.94 17.63 6.25
C GLN A 27 -21.86 16.57 6.85
N GLN A 28 -22.91 17.03 7.53
CA GLN A 28 -23.84 16.15 8.22
C GLN A 28 -24.53 15.16 7.28
N SER A 29 -24.86 15.55 6.04
CA SER A 29 -25.46 14.65 5.05
C SER A 29 -24.57 13.46 4.70
N LEU A 30 -23.25 13.66 4.55
CA LEU A 30 -22.31 12.57 4.29
C LEU A 30 -22.16 11.66 5.50
N PHE A 31 -22.28 12.20 6.71
CA PHE A 31 -22.29 11.41 7.93
C PHE A 31 -23.55 10.56 8.04
N GLU A 32 -24.71 11.12 7.71
CA GLU A 32 -25.99 10.41 7.66
C GLU A 32 -25.94 9.24 6.67
N GLU A 33 -25.41 9.45 5.47
CA GLU A 33 -25.18 8.38 4.47
C GLU A 33 -24.27 7.27 5.03
N ALA A 34 -23.18 7.64 5.68
CA ALA A 34 -22.27 6.67 6.28
C ALA A 34 -22.93 5.88 7.42
N CYS A 35 -23.78 6.52 8.23
CA CYS A 35 -24.56 5.86 9.28
C CYS A 35 -25.57 4.86 8.71
N ILE A 36 -26.27 5.24 7.65
CA ILE A 36 -27.22 4.34 6.98
C ILE A 36 -26.48 3.12 6.44
N ALA A 37 -25.37 3.35 5.73
CA ALA A 37 -24.61 2.27 5.10
C ALA A 37 -23.89 1.35 6.11
N GLY A 38 -23.33 1.92 7.18
CA GLY A 38 -22.48 1.19 8.12
C GLY A 38 -23.21 0.62 9.33
N VAL A 39 -24.23 1.33 9.83
CA VAL A 39 -24.94 1.00 11.08
C VAL A 39 -26.40 0.66 10.86
N GLY A 40 -26.96 1.05 9.70
CA GLY A 40 -28.38 0.86 9.38
C GLY A 40 -29.30 1.81 10.13
N MET A 41 -28.79 2.99 10.52
CA MET A 41 -29.52 3.98 11.29
C MET A 41 -29.41 5.37 10.65
N LEU A 42 -30.49 6.12 10.60
CA LEU A 42 -30.48 7.54 10.23
C LEU A 42 -30.45 8.38 11.53
N PRO A 43 -29.34 9.09 11.79
CA PRO A 43 -29.24 9.98 12.94
C PRO A 43 -30.16 11.21 12.75
N PRO A 44 -30.61 11.84 13.84
CA PRO A 44 -31.41 13.05 13.75
C PRO A 44 -30.59 14.20 13.15
N THR A 45 -31.22 14.98 12.27
CA THR A 45 -30.59 16.17 11.70
C THR A 45 -30.47 17.27 12.75
N LEU A 46 -29.27 17.74 13.00
CA LEU A 46 -28.94 18.78 13.96
C LEU A 46 -28.80 20.16 13.28
N LYS A 47 -29.08 21.21 14.04
CA LYS A 47 -28.74 22.57 13.59
C LYS A 47 -27.22 22.70 13.44
N THR A 48 -26.76 23.52 12.52
CA THR A 48 -25.33 23.70 12.22
C THR A 48 -24.47 23.99 13.45
N LYS A 49 -24.97 24.75 14.40
CA LYS A 49 -24.28 25.06 15.66
C LYS A 49 -24.08 23.82 16.52
N ASP A 50 -25.15 23.03 16.66
CA ASP A 50 -25.16 21.82 17.50
C ASP A 50 -24.33 20.71 16.85
N TRP A 51 -24.39 20.59 15.51
CA TRP A 51 -23.53 19.71 14.74
C TRP A 51 -22.03 20.02 14.97
N LYS A 52 -21.63 21.30 14.86
CA LYS A 52 -20.25 21.73 15.12
C LYS A 52 -19.81 21.45 16.54
N ALA A 53 -20.68 21.68 17.52
CA ALA A 53 -20.39 21.40 18.92
C ALA A 53 -20.17 19.89 19.16
N LEU A 54 -21.05 19.04 18.61
CA LEU A 54 -20.90 17.59 18.65
C LEU A 54 -19.58 17.11 18.05
N ILE A 55 -19.26 17.56 16.84
CA ILE A 55 -18.03 17.15 16.16
C ILE A 55 -16.78 17.62 16.93
N ASN A 56 -16.79 18.85 17.46
CA ASN A 56 -15.68 19.33 18.29
C ASN A 56 -15.51 18.50 19.56
N GLY A 57 -16.61 18.10 20.21
CA GLY A 57 -16.57 17.21 21.37
C GLY A 57 -15.97 15.83 21.04
N LEU A 58 -16.41 15.23 19.92
CA LEU A 58 -15.87 13.95 19.46
C LEU A 58 -14.38 14.04 19.11
N LEU A 59 -13.95 15.12 18.46
CA LEU A 59 -12.55 15.32 18.12
C LEU A 59 -11.67 15.62 19.35
N ALA A 60 -12.20 16.26 20.37
CA ALA A 60 -11.50 16.50 21.63
C ALA A 60 -11.27 15.21 22.43
N GLY A 61 -12.21 14.28 22.39
CA GLY A 61 -12.10 12.97 23.04
C GLY A 61 -11.52 11.85 22.17
N ARG A 62 -10.94 12.17 21.00
CA ARG A 62 -10.39 11.14 20.12
C ARG A 62 -9.13 10.49 20.68
N GLU A 63 -9.03 9.21 20.50
CA GLU A 63 -7.77 8.47 20.65
C GLU A 63 -7.09 8.33 19.30
N GLU A 64 -5.80 8.61 19.22
CA GLU A 64 -5.00 8.36 18.04
C GLU A 64 -4.40 6.97 18.13
N ILE A 65 -4.90 6.07 17.27
CA ILE A 65 -4.41 4.69 17.20
C ILE A 65 -3.55 4.59 15.94
N GLU A 66 -2.30 4.19 16.11
CA GLU A 66 -1.48 3.83 14.94
C GLU A 66 -2.06 2.58 14.28
N ALA A 67 -2.13 2.61 12.95
CA ALA A 67 -2.51 1.42 12.19
C ALA A 67 -1.50 0.30 12.46
N PRO A 68 -1.94 -0.95 12.69
CA PRO A 68 -1.04 -2.08 12.82
C PRO A 68 -0.07 -2.17 11.64
N GLU A 69 1.15 -2.64 11.90
CA GLU A 69 2.12 -2.93 10.85
C GLU A 69 1.50 -3.88 9.81
N GLY A 70 1.78 -3.64 8.54
CA GLY A 70 1.18 -4.38 7.41
C GLY A 70 -0.17 -3.85 6.92
N MET A 71 -0.87 -2.97 7.67
CA MET A 71 -2.09 -2.29 7.19
C MET A 71 -1.81 -0.95 6.50
N LYS A 72 -0.62 -0.40 6.67
CA LYS A 72 -0.21 0.85 6.01
C LYS A 72 0.03 0.59 4.53
N THR A 73 -0.38 1.49 3.67
CA THR A 73 -0.15 1.38 2.21
C THR A 73 1.33 1.24 1.88
N VAL A 74 2.21 1.86 2.67
CA VAL A 74 3.67 1.74 2.52
C VAL A 74 4.14 0.30 2.75
N ASP A 75 3.62 -0.39 3.77
CA ASP A 75 4.00 -1.76 4.10
C ASP A 75 3.51 -2.72 3.00
N GLN A 76 2.28 -2.53 2.52
CA GLN A 76 1.73 -3.31 1.39
C GLN A 76 2.55 -3.09 0.12
N LEU A 77 2.92 -1.83 -0.19
CA LEU A 77 3.75 -1.54 -1.36
C LEU A 77 5.15 -2.13 -1.21
N LYS A 78 5.70 -2.14 0.00
CA LYS A 78 6.99 -2.77 0.32
C LYS A 78 6.92 -4.28 0.08
N GLU A 79 5.91 -4.96 0.60
CA GLU A 79 5.68 -6.39 0.40
C GLU A 79 5.57 -6.74 -1.09
N HIS A 80 4.79 -5.96 -1.85
CA HIS A 80 4.68 -6.14 -3.29
C HIS A 80 6.01 -5.92 -4.01
N LEU A 81 6.80 -4.95 -3.58
CA LEU A 81 8.12 -4.67 -4.17
C LEU A 81 9.11 -5.81 -3.86
N GLU A 82 9.10 -6.31 -2.65
CA GLU A 82 9.91 -7.47 -2.23
C GLU A 82 9.55 -8.71 -3.04
N ASP A 83 8.26 -8.99 -3.21
CA ASP A 83 7.78 -10.10 -4.04
C ASP A 83 8.18 -9.95 -5.51
N TYR A 84 8.09 -8.73 -6.06
CA TYR A 84 8.47 -8.47 -7.44
C TYR A 84 9.97 -8.62 -7.65
N CYS A 85 10.78 -8.16 -6.70
CA CYS A 85 12.23 -8.31 -6.71
C CYS A 85 12.72 -9.68 -6.19
N SER A 86 11.82 -10.67 -6.03
CA SER A 86 12.19 -12.02 -5.59
C SER A 86 12.96 -12.80 -6.67
N ASP A 87 13.59 -13.89 -6.25
CA ASP A 87 14.43 -14.74 -7.11
C ASP A 87 13.72 -15.25 -8.38
N ARG A 88 12.41 -15.36 -8.37
CA ARG A 88 11.62 -15.81 -9.53
C ARG A 88 11.65 -14.85 -10.71
N ARG A 89 11.96 -13.56 -10.47
CA ARG A 89 12.07 -12.52 -11.52
C ARG A 89 13.49 -12.04 -11.75
N GLN A 90 14.43 -12.58 -11.02
CA GLN A 90 15.84 -12.20 -11.16
C GLN A 90 16.42 -12.69 -12.48
N THR A 91 17.13 -11.82 -13.16
CA THR A 91 17.84 -12.15 -14.39
C THR A 91 19.32 -11.76 -14.31
N LYS A 92 20.17 -12.48 -15.06
CA LYS A 92 21.58 -12.15 -15.23
C LYS A 92 21.83 -11.15 -16.36
N ARG A 93 20.85 -10.95 -17.24
CA ARG A 93 20.97 -10.11 -18.44
C ARG A 93 20.16 -8.83 -18.27
N LYS A 94 20.79 -7.69 -18.55
CA LYS A 94 20.11 -6.38 -18.48
C LYS A 94 18.97 -6.26 -19.50
N GLU A 95 19.09 -6.91 -20.64
CA GLU A 95 18.09 -6.89 -21.73
C GLU A 95 16.76 -7.49 -21.31
N ASP A 96 16.78 -8.46 -20.39
CA ASP A 96 15.57 -9.13 -19.92
C ASP A 96 14.67 -8.24 -19.05
N ILE A 97 15.15 -7.06 -18.65
CA ILE A 97 14.33 -6.04 -17.98
C ILE A 97 13.15 -5.62 -18.86
N ASP A 98 13.32 -5.63 -20.17
CA ASP A 98 12.24 -5.34 -21.15
C ASP A 98 11.13 -6.38 -21.10
N LEU A 99 11.41 -7.59 -20.67
CA LEU A 99 10.46 -8.69 -20.50
C LEU A 99 9.76 -8.69 -19.13
N GLY A 100 10.03 -7.69 -18.29
CA GLY A 100 9.43 -7.57 -16.96
C GLY A 100 10.23 -8.27 -15.86
N ASN A 101 11.47 -8.67 -16.15
CA ASN A 101 12.37 -9.23 -15.16
C ASN A 101 13.12 -8.14 -14.39
N VAL A 102 13.71 -8.53 -13.26
CA VAL A 102 14.51 -7.67 -12.40
C VAL A 102 15.98 -8.03 -12.58
N TRP A 103 16.80 -7.06 -12.93
CA TRP A 103 18.24 -7.22 -12.92
C TRP A 103 18.81 -6.55 -11.66
N SER A 104 19.75 -7.20 -10.98
CA SER A 104 20.34 -6.68 -9.75
C SER A 104 21.86 -6.64 -9.86
N ASP A 105 22.43 -5.57 -9.33
CA ASP A 105 23.86 -5.50 -9.02
C ASP A 105 24.10 -5.72 -7.51
N GLU A 106 25.25 -5.31 -7.00
CA GLU A 106 25.58 -5.47 -5.58
C GLU A 106 24.68 -4.64 -4.66
N SER A 107 24.23 -3.47 -5.11
CA SER A 107 23.57 -2.46 -4.31
C SER A 107 22.10 -2.22 -4.65
N PHE A 108 21.69 -2.49 -5.88
CA PHE A 108 20.38 -2.08 -6.39
C PHE A 108 19.67 -3.17 -7.17
N ASN A 109 18.33 -3.09 -7.15
CA ASN A 109 17.43 -3.81 -8.04
C ASN A 109 16.93 -2.85 -9.12
N TYR A 110 17.00 -3.28 -10.40
CA TYR A 110 16.61 -2.52 -11.58
C TYR A 110 15.46 -3.18 -12.30
N PHE A 111 14.41 -2.43 -12.59
CA PHE A 111 13.21 -2.94 -13.27
C PHE A 111 12.46 -1.84 -14.02
N LYS A 112 11.57 -2.20 -14.91
CA LYS A 112 10.62 -1.26 -15.50
C LYS A 112 9.44 -1.07 -14.57
N PHE A 113 9.22 0.16 -14.08
CA PHE A 113 8.08 0.48 -13.22
C PHE A 113 6.74 0.13 -13.87
N ARG A 114 6.63 0.25 -15.22
CA ARG A 114 5.44 -0.16 -15.95
C ARG A 114 5.08 -1.63 -15.70
N HIS A 115 6.04 -2.55 -15.77
CA HIS A 115 5.82 -3.97 -15.51
C HIS A 115 5.49 -4.25 -14.04
N PHE A 116 6.18 -3.59 -13.12
CA PHE A 116 5.83 -3.67 -11.71
C PHE A 116 4.38 -3.24 -11.45
N TYR A 117 3.94 -2.12 -12.06
CA TYR A 117 2.59 -1.62 -11.84
C TYR A 117 1.53 -2.50 -12.53
N TYR A 118 1.61 -2.71 -13.85
CA TYR A 118 0.55 -3.40 -14.60
C TYR A 118 0.57 -4.91 -14.44
N ASP A 119 1.75 -5.54 -14.44
CA ASP A 119 1.87 -6.99 -14.45
C ASP A 119 1.92 -7.60 -13.04
N HIS A 120 2.22 -6.78 -12.02
CA HIS A 120 2.30 -7.28 -10.65
C HIS A 120 1.26 -6.64 -9.73
N LEU A 121 1.26 -5.31 -9.58
CA LEU A 121 0.36 -4.61 -8.66
C LEU A 121 -1.11 -4.71 -9.09
N GLN A 122 -1.46 -4.37 -10.33
CA GLN A 122 -2.85 -4.42 -10.79
C GLN A 122 -3.42 -5.84 -10.76
N ARG A 123 -2.64 -6.86 -11.10
CA ARG A 123 -3.10 -8.26 -10.98
C ARG A 123 -3.41 -8.67 -9.54
N ARG A 124 -2.82 -7.99 -8.56
CA ARG A 124 -3.09 -8.17 -7.13
C ARG A 124 -4.12 -7.18 -6.57
N ARG A 125 -4.91 -6.55 -7.44
CA ARG A 125 -5.99 -5.61 -7.09
C ARG A 125 -5.50 -4.36 -6.32
N TRP A 126 -4.31 -3.88 -6.65
CA TRP A 126 -3.80 -2.61 -6.13
C TRP A 126 -4.73 -1.46 -6.49
N SER A 127 -5.22 -0.71 -5.49
CA SER A 127 -6.30 0.27 -5.64
C SER A 127 -5.83 1.69 -6.03
N HIS A 128 -4.52 1.92 -6.06
CA HIS A 128 -3.97 3.26 -6.32
C HIS A 128 -3.48 3.39 -7.76
N ASP A 129 -3.57 4.60 -8.32
CA ASP A 129 -3.17 4.90 -9.69
C ASP A 129 -1.64 4.85 -9.89
N TYR A 130 -1.26 4.80 -11.17
CA TYR A 130 0.14 4.70 -11.62
C TYR A 130 1.01 5.86 -11.13
N GLN A 131 0.50 7.11 -11.24
CA GLN A 131 1.28 8.29 -10.91
C GLN A 131 1.53 8.39 -9.40
N LYS A 132 0.48 8.15 -8.62
CA LYS A 132 0.54 8.14 -7.17
C LYS A 132 1.48 7.06 -6.65
N THR A 133 1.37 5.83 -7.19
CA THR A 133 2.27 4.73 -6.84
C THR A 133 3.73 5.05 -7.22
N SER A 134 3.96 5.64 -8.40
CA SER A 134 5.31 6.07 -8.81
C SER A 134 5.89 7.14 -7.89
N SER A 135 5.06 8.08 -7.40
CA SER A 135 5.50 9.10 -6.44
C SER A 135 5.89 8.47 -5.11
N TRP A 136 5.10 7.52 -4.62
CA TRP A 136 5.41 6.78 -3.39
C TRP A 136 6.67 5.93 -3.49
N MET A 137 6.92 5.31 -4.65
CA MET A 137 8.19 4.61 -4.88
C MET A 137 9.40 5.53 -4.69
N LYS A 138 9.32 6.77 -5.16
CA LYS A 138 10.39 7.76 -5.00
C LYS A 138 10.49 8.29 -3.58
N GLU A 139 9.34 8.53 -2.92
CA GLU A 139 9.27 9.13 -1.59
C GLU A 139 9.65 8.14 -0.49
N TRP A 140 9.15 6.91 -0.55
CA TRP A 140 9.28 5.93 0.53
C TRP A 140 10.45 4.96 0.36
N PHE A 141 10.84 4.68 -0.88
CA PHE A 141 11.90 3.70 -1.20
C PHE A 141 13.10 4.32 -1.91
N ASP A 142 13.20 5.66 -1.93
CA ASP A 142 14.26 6.43 -2.65
C ASP A 142 14.48 5.91 -4.09
N ALA A 143 13.38 5.50 -4.75
CA ALA A 143 13.45 4.98 -6.09
C ALA A 143 13.87 6.06 -7.07
N LYS A 144 14.89 5.77 -7.87
CA LYS A 144 15.40 6.68 -8.90
C LYS A 144 15.26 6.06 -10.28
N SER A 145 15.33 6.91 -11.30
CA SER A 145 15.23 6.46 -12.69
C SER A 145 16.55 6.72 -13.39
N LYS A 146 17.00 5.76 -14.20
CA LYS A 146 18.15 5.92 -15.11
C LYS A 146 17.90 5.22 -16.43
N VAL A 147 18.74 5.51 -17.40
CA VAL A 147 18.78 4.79 -18.68
C VAL A 147 19.96 3.82 -18.63
N LEU A 148 19.68 2.56 -18.90
CA LEU A 148 20.71 1.53 -19.09
C LEU A 148 20.93 1.34 -20.57
N GLU A 149 22.20 1.20 -20.95
CA GLU A 149 22.55 0.73 -22.28
C GLU A 149 22.57 -0.80 -22.26
N GLY A 150 21.77 -1.42 -23.11
CA GLY A 150 21.68 -2.86 -23.30
C GLY A 150 21.74 -3.23 -24.76
N GLY A 151 22.12 -4.47 -25.05
CA GLY A 151 22.16 -5.02 -26.40
C GLY A 151 23.58 -5.26 -26.93
N ALA A 152 23.69 -6.14 -27.96
CA ALA A 152 24.93 -6.39 -28.69
C ALA A 152 25.39 -5.11 -29.36
N LYS A 153 26.71 -5.01 -29.64
CA LYS A 153 27.38 -3.81 -30.18
C LYS A 153 26.72 -3.20 -31.43
N GLU A 154 25.93 -3.97 -32.16
CA GLU A 154 25.23 -3.56 -33.38
C GLU A 154 23.83 -3.03 -33.17
N ASN A 155 23.17 -3.31 -32.01
CA ASN A 155 21.83 -2.83 -31.69
C ASN A 155 21.78 -2.32 -30.23
N LYS A 156 22.43 -1.18 -29.99
CA LYS A 156 22.35 -0.50 -28.67
C LYS A 156 20.93 -0.02 -28.42
N LYS A 157 20.20 -0.71 -27.57
CA LYS A 157 18.88 -0.31 -27.11
C LYS A 157 19.01 0.33 -25.73
N SER A 158 18.56 1.58 -25.61
CA SER A 158 18.50 2.24 -24.30
C SER A 158 17.21 1.86 -23.57
N ILE A 159 17.34 1.40 -22.34
CA ILE A 159 16.21 0.97 -21.51
C ILE A 159 16.07 1.91 -20.32
N ARG A 160 14.94 2.63 -20.23
CA ARG A 160 14.63 3.41 -19.04
C ARG A 160 14.15 2.50 -17.93
N VAL A 161 14.84 2.50 -16.80
CA VAL A 161 14.55 1.69 -15.63
C VAL A 161 14.33 2.54 -14.39
N MET A 162 13.58 2.02 -13.44
CA MET A 162 13.56 2.44 -12.05
C MET A 162 14.49 1.52 -11.26
N TYR A 163 15.17 2.07 -10.26
CA TYR A 163 16.01 1.26 -9.38
C TYR A 163 15.77 1.67 -7.91
N VAL A 164 15.88 0.69 -7.05
CA VAL A 164 15.75 0.79 -5.60
C VAL A 164 16.90 0.07 -4.93
N THR A 165 17.23 0.44 -3.71
CA THR A 165 18.21 -0.28 -2.89
C THR A 165 17.85 -1.76 -2.83
N LYS A 166 18.83 -2.63 -2.89
CA LYS A 166 18.64 -4.08 -2.93
C LYS A 166 17.87 -4.54 -1.69
N ILE A 167 16.72 -5.11 -1.92
CA ILE A 167 15.86 -5.66 -0.89
C ILE A 167 16.23 -7.12 -0.73
N ILE A 168 16.81 -7.45 0.41
CA ILE A 168 17.14 -8.85 0.78
C ILE A 168 15.97 -9.33 1.64
N LYS A 169 15.16 -10.25 1.13
CA LYS A 169 14.20 -10.97 1.98
C LYS A 169 15.00 -11.70 3.06
N GLN A 170 14.82 -11.33 4.32
CA GLN A 170 15.23 -12.20 5.41
C GLN A 170 14.41 -13.49 5.26
N LYS A 171 15.09 -14.61 5.04
CA LYS A 171 14.45 -15.94 5.12
C LYS A 171 13.92 -16.07 6.55
N THR A 172 12.65 -15.82 6.73
CA THR A 172 11.96 -16.28 7.93
C THR A 172 11.94 -17.80 7.84
N ASP A 173 12.80 -18.44 8.60
CA ASP A 173 12.73 -19.89 8.84
C ASP A 173 11.40 -20.16 9.53
N PHE A 174 10.36 -20.40 8.75
CA PHE A 174 9.13 -20.98 9.24
C PHE A 174 9.47 -22.42 9.68
N LYS A 175 9.84 -22.56 10.96
CA LYS A 175 9.74 -23.87 11.62
C LYS A 175 8.26 -24.18 11.69
N SER A 176 7.79 -25.05 10.82
CA SER A 176 6.46 -25.67 10.95
C SER A 176 6.30 -26.16 12.39
N PRO A 177 5.25 -25.74 13.11
CA PRO A 177 4.95 -26.37 14.38
C PRO A 177 4.75 -27.86 14.08
N GLY A 178 5.61 -28.72 14.64
CA GLY A 178 5.48 -30.15 14.50
C GLY A 178 4.15 -30.58 15.10
N TYR A 179 3.20 -30.92 14.25
CA TYR A 179 2.01 -31.63 14.67
C TYR A 179 2.43 -33.01 15.13
N LYS A 180 2.49 -33.23 16.43
CA LYS A 180 2.48 -34.57 16.99
C LYS A 180 1.09 -35.14 16.75
N THR A 181 0.96 -35.98 15.74
CA THR A 181 -0.19 -36.85 15.57
C THR A 181 -0.07 -37.97 16.62
N GLU A 182 -0.56 -37.74 17.81
CA GLU A 182 -0.93 -38.84 18.71
C GLU A 182 -2.30 -39.35 18.24
N VAL A 183 -2.31 -40.45 17.55
CA VAL A 183 -3.53 -41.20 17.24
C VAL A 183 -3.87 -41.99 18.48
N PRO A 184 -4.98 -41.76 19.17
CA PRO A 184 -5.42 -42.64 20.26
C PRO A 184 -5.96 -43.90 19.65
N TYR A 185 -5.44 -45.04 20.10
CA TYR A 185 -6.02 -46.37 19.87
C TYR A 185 -7.29 -46.55 20.69
#